data_0b5868d259a9568065638b082845c577
#
_entry.id   0b5868d259a9568065638b082845c577
#
_cell.length_a   1.000
_cell.length_b   1.000
_cell.length_c   1.000
_cell.angle_alpha   90.00
_cell.angle_beta   90.00
_cell.angle_gamma   90.00
#
_symmetry.space_group_name_H-M   'P 1'
#
loop_
_entity.id
_entity.type
_entity.pdbx_description
1 polymer ?
#
loop_
_entity_poly.entity_id
_entity_poly.type
_entity_poly.pdbx_seq_one_letter_code
_entity_poly.pdbx_strand_id
1 'polypeptide(L)'
;MNLFSTSSVSNYWERFPVSLRLIIKARLWTAIGAGGVLYLSPIIFNKLGFSAEQIGSGITTAAFAGITTRLGTGYFLDKKFSYGKAIKFACLLSILSDFILFYSQTYLSYLSGQFFLGAAAGIYWPSAELAVPLNCNSTIEPSEGYSLARSADALGVTFGVFIGTLGTYFKITKIIYLIDIICMLYIFYILRKKISIGNINNQLVMKDTIEIKYKNTENKFNLKWIIKLFPLLLITLFVTGVMSLLQVILPLDLANGGIIRPPFTEQRVATLVTIKLILLAIFQWPVGYILRNKNSPFKFRLCLFSLLIGFIFLTVSNFLNDGYLLVLISFIPLTIALCIFLPSASNAIIKSSPIKSQGTAIALYSQCFGISSLTVPWLAGKLIDNFDTAFQLWIIVSLICMVLITNCKNIK
;
A
#
# COMPACT_ATOMS: atom_id res chain seq x y z
N MET A 1 10.54 -11.42 -28.34
CA MET A 1 10.66 -9.98 -28.03
C MET A 1 11.52 -9.85 -26.79
N ASN A 2 12.79 -9.46 -26.91
CA ASN A 2 13.72 -9.36 -25.79
C ASN A 2 13.33 -8.18 -24.88
N LEU A 3 12.55 -8.46 -23.83
CA LEU A 3 12.04 -7.49 -22.86
C LEU A 3 13.14 -6.87 -21.97
N PHE A 4 14.36 -7.37 -22.04
CA PHE A 4 15.45 -7.03 -21.12
C PHE A 4 16.67 -6.33 -21.78
N SER A 5 16.57 -5.86 -23.03
CA SER A 5 17.62 -4.98 -23.56
C SER A 5 17.50 -3.59 -22.92
N THR A 6 18.61 -3.00 -22.52
CA THR A 6 18.64 -1.66 -21.89
C THR A 6 17.98 -0.57 -22.74
N SER A 7 18.08 -0.69 -24.07
CA SER A 7 17.39 0.17 -25.04
C SER A 7 15.86 0.00 -25.01
N SER A 8 15.34 -1.21 -24.81
CA SER A 8 13.89 -1.45 -24.75
C SER A 8 13.28 -0.91 -23.45
N VAL A 9 13.99 -0.97 -22.32
CA VAL A 9 13.55 -0.43 -21.03
C VAL A 9 13.56 1.10 -21.05
N SER A 10 14.60 1.74 -21.63
CA SER A 10 14.66 3.19 -21.79
C SER A 10 13.51 3.70 -22.65
N ASN A 11 13.28 3.10 -23.82
CA ASN A 11 12.20 3.47 -24.72
C ASN A 11 10.81 3.26 -24.07
N TYR A 12 10.65 2.22 -23.24
CA TYR A 12 9.40 1.99 -22.49
C TYR A 12 9.17 3.08 -21.46
N TRP A 13 10.21 3.49 -20.69
CA TRP A 13 10.12 4.55 -19.70
C TRP A 13 9.81 5.92 -20.32
N GLU A 14 10.38 6.22 -21.48
CA GLU A 14 10.18 7.49 -22.20
C GLU A 14 8.76 7.65 -22.74
N ARG A 15 8.02 6.56 -22.92
CA ARG A 15 6.63 6.54 -23.33
C ARG A 15 5.69 7.24 -22.34
N PHE A 16 6.07 7.27 -21.05
CA PHE A 16 5.27 7.90 -20.01
C PHE A 16 5.47 9.41 -19.96
N PRO A 17 4.39 10.20 -19.74
CA PRO A 17 4.50 11.66 -19.58
C PRO A 17 5.53 12.04 -18.50
N VAL A 18 6.22 13.13 -18.70
CA VAL A 18 7.25 13.61 -17.75
C VAL A 18 6.64 13.83 -16.36
N SER A 19 5.40 14.34 -16.28
CA SER A 19 4.69 14.54 -15.02
C SER A 19 4.42 13.22 -14.29
N LEU A 20 3.98 12.18 -15.00
CA LEU A 20 3.77 10.85 -14.41
C LEU A 20 5.11 10.26 -13.94
N ARG A 21 6.17 10.35 -14.75
CA ARG A 21 7.51 9.88 -14.35
C ARG A 21 8.01 10.54 -13.07
N LEU A 22 7.69 11.83 -12.86
CA LEU A 22 8.04 12.55 -11.62
C LEU A 22 7.25 12.01 -10.41
N ILE A 23 5.95 11.74 -10.57
CA ILE A 23 5.14 11.12 -9.51
C ILE A 23 5.67 9.73 -9.16
N ILE A 24 6.02 8.92 -10.16
CA ILE A 24 6.59 7.58 -9.94
C ILE A 24 7.93 7.66 -9.20
N LYS A 25 8.80 8.60 -9.58
CA LYS A 25 10.06 8.85 -8.84
C LYS A 25 9.79 9.29 -7.40
N ALA A 26 8.85 10.20 -7.18
CA ALA A 26 8.47 10.61 -5.83
C ALA A 26 7.98 9.42 -4.99
N ARG A 27 7.14 8.54 -5.55
CA ARG A 27 6.66 7.32 -4.87
C ARG A 27 7.80 6.37 -4.51
N LEU A 28 8.73 6.15 -5.44
CA LEU A 28 9.91 5.32 -5.19
C LEU A 28 10.71 5.83 -3.98
N TRP A 29 11.02 7.12 -3.96
CA TRP A 29 11.79 7.72 -2.87
C TRP A 29 11.02 7.74 -1.56
N THR A 30 9.72 8.04 -1.57
CA THR A 30 8.86 7.91 -0.37
C THR A 30 8.90 6.48 0.16
N ALA A 31 8.79 5.49 -0.72
CA ALA A 31 8.77 4.09 -0.32
C ALA A 31 10.14 3.61 0.21
N ILE A 32 11.25 4.15 -0.29
CA ILE A 32 12.60 3.89 0.26
C ILE A 32 12.68 4.40 1.70
N GLY A 33 12.31 5.64 1.96
CA GLY A 33 12.32 6.22 3.30
C GLY A 33 11.36 5.47 4.24
N ALA A 34 10.09 5.41 3.88
CA ALA A 34 9.05 4.78 4.68
C ALA A 34 9.30 3.28 4.95
N GLY A 35 9.95 2.55 4.02
CA GLY A 35 10.25 1.13 4.19
C GLY A 35 11.10 0.86 5.43
N GLY A 36 12.18 1.61 5.63
CA GLY A 36 13.00 1.51 6.83
C GLY A 36 12.22 1.86 8.10
N VAL A 37 11.54 3.00 8.09
CA VAL A 37 10.82 3.51 9.26
C VAL A 37 9.69 2.57 9.68
N LEU A 38 8.85 2.11 8.78
CA LEU A 38 7.69 1.26 9.10
C LEU A 38 8.08 -0.11 9.67
N TYR A 39 9.15 -0.72 9.14
CA TYR A 39 9.51 -2.08 9.53
C TYR A 39 10.50 -2.15 10.71
N LEU A 40 11.33 -1.14 10.90
CA LEU A 40 12.41 -1.19 11.89
C LEU A 40 12.20 -0.29 13.12
N SER A 41 11.30 0.71 13.07
CA SER A 41 11.00 1.53 14.24
C SER A 41 10.58 0.72 15.47
N PRO A 42 9.72 -0.31 15.36
CA PRO A 42 9.37 -1.13 16.53
C PRO A 42 10.58 -1.78 17.19
N ILE A 43 11.53 -2.26 16.38
CA ILE A 43 12.77 -2.89 16.87
C ILE A 43 13.66 -1.87 17.59
N ILE A 44 13.74 -0.65 17.06
CA ILE A 44 14.54 0.43 17.65
C ILE A 44 14.01 0.82 19.02
N PHE A 45 12.68 1.03 19.13
CA PHE A 45 12.07 1.42 20.39
C PHE A 45 12.04 0.29 21.42
N ASN A 46 11.93 -0.96 20.99
CA ASN A 46 12.13 -2.12 21.88
C ASN A 46 13.54 -2.15 22.47
N LYS A 47 14.58 -1.88 21.67
CA LYS A 47 15.97 -1.77 22.15
C LYS A 47 16.20 -0.57 23.07
N LEU A 48 15.38 0.47 22.99
CA LEU A 48 15.38 1.62 23.91
C LEU A 48 14.62 1.34 25.21
N GLY A 49 14.08 0.14 25.39
CA GLY A 49 13.39 -0.30 26.60
C GLY A 49 11.89 -0.02 26.61
N PHE A 50 11.29 0.35 25.50
CA PHE A 50 9.82 0.48 25.42
C PHE A 50 9.15 -0.89 25.42
N SER A 51 8.08 -1.02 26.19
CA SER A 51 7.27 -2.23 26.20
C SER A 51 6.53 -2.44 24.87
N ALA A 52 6.12 -3.67 24.59
CA ALA A 52 5.32 -3.98 23.40
C ALA A 52 4.00 -3.19 23.37
N GLU A 53 3.39 -2.94 24.53
CA GLU A 53 2.20 -2.11 24.68
C GLU A 53 2.46 -0.65 24.29
N GLN A 54 3.57 -0.08 24.75
CA GLN A 54 3.98 1.29 24.40
C GLN A 54 4.25 1.44 22.91
N ILE A 55 4.90 0.45 22.29
CA ILE A 55 5.15 0.42 20.85
C ILE A 55 3.83 0.30 20.09
N GLY A 56 2.95 -0.60 20.51
CA GLY A 56 1.64 -0.79 19.91
C GLY A 56 0.76 0.44 19.98
N SER A 57 0.75 1.15 21.12
CA SER A 57 -0.01 2.38 21.28
C SER A 57 0.49 3.51 20.36
N GLY A 58 1.79 3.58 20.09
CA GLY A 58 2.34 4.49 19.08
C GLY A 58 1.84 4.18 17.68
N ILE A 59 1.84 2.92 17.28
CA ILE A 59 1.30 2.48 15.99
C ILE A 59 -0.20 2.81 15.88
N THR A 60 -0.96 2.61 16.95
CA THR A 60 -2.38 2.99 17.02
C THR A 60 -2.57 4.49 16.88
N THR A 61 -1.72 5.29 17.52
CA THR A 61 -1.73 6.76 17.40
C THR A 61 -1.46 7.19 15.95
N ALA A 62 -0.50 6.58 15.28
CA ALA A 62 -0.23 6.82 13.86
C ALA A 62 -1.43 6.43 12.98
N ALA A 63 -2.05 5.29 13.25
CA ALA A 63 -3.23 4.84 12.51
C ALA A 63 -4.41 5.82 12.68
N PHE A 64 -4.67 6.28 13.90
CA PHE A 64 -5.72 7.27 14.19
C PHE A 64 -5.48 8.60 13.46
N ALA A 65 -4.27 9.14 13.56
CA ALA A 65 -3.88 10.36 12.84
C ALA A 65 -3.99 10.19 11.31
N GLY A 66 -3.58 9.03 10.80
CA GLY A 66 -3.69 8.70 9.39
C GLY A 66 -5.13 8.60 8.89
N ILE A 67 -6.02 7.98 9.66
CA ILE A 67 -7.44 7.86 9.34
C ILE A 67 -8.10 9.24 9.25
N THR A 68 -7.89 10.09 10.25
CA THR A 68 -8.49 11.44 10.29
C THR A 68 -7.99 12.33 9.17
N THR A 69 -6.67 12.34 8.93
CA THR A 69 -6.07 13.18 7.88
C THR A 69 -6.39 12.71 6.46
N ARG A 70 -6.59 11.40 6.22
CA ARG A 70 -7.04 10.87 4.92
C ARG A 70 -8.40 11.42 4.51
N LEU A 71 -9.37 11.43 5.44
CA LEU A 71 -10.71 11.99 5.17
C LEU A 71 -10.64 13.48 4.85
N GLY A 72 -9.90 14.25 5.68
CA GLY A 72 -9.67 15.67 5.42
C GLY A 72 -9.02 15.92 4.07
N THR A 73 -7.99 15.13 3.73
CA THR A 73 -7.27 15.25 2.45
C THR A 73 -8.20 15.00 1.27
N GLY A 74 -9.04 13.98 1.31
CA GLY A 74 -10.00 13.68 0.25
C GLY A 74 -10.95 14.86 -0.02
N TYR A 75 -11.48 15.44 1.05
CA TYR A 75 -12.33 16.62 0.96
C TYR A 75 -11.63 17.85 0.36
N PHE A 76 -10.38 18.13 0.78
CA PHE A 76 -9.61 19.24 0.22
C PHE A 76 -9.23 19.03 -1.24
N LEU A 77 -8.88 17.79 -1.63
CA LEU A 77 -8.59 17.45 -3.03
C LEU A 77 -9.82 17.67 -3.93
N ASP A 78 -11.03 17.33 -3.47
CA ASP A 78 -12.26 17.58 -4.20
C ASP A 78 -12.56 19.09 -4.33
N LYS A 79 -12.13 19.90 -3.37
CA LYS A 79 -12.17 21.37 -3.41
C LYS A 79 -11.04 22.01 -4.25
N LYS A 80 -10.43 21.24 -5.16
CA LYS A 80 -9.35 21.70 -6.05
C LYS A 80 -8.05 22.09 -5.33
N PHE A 81 -7.83 21.61 -4.10
CA PHE A 81 -6.52 21.72 -3.50
C PHE A 81 -5.52 20.86 -4.28
N SER A 82 -4.38 21.44 -4.64
CA SER A 82 -3.39 20.75 -5.48
C SER A 82 -2.78 19.55 -4.76
N TYR A 83 -2.85 18.36 -5.39
CA TYR A 83 -2.18 17.16 -4.89
C TYR A 83 -0.68 17.38 -4.66
N GLY A 84 -0.01 18.21 -5.49
CA GLY A 84 1.40 18.54 -5.32
C GLY A 84 1.68 19.37 -4.06
N LYS A 85 0.76 20.28 -3.68
CA LYS A 85 0.86 21.00 -2.40
C LYS A 85 0.63 20.06 -1.22
N ALA A 86 -0.33 19.16 -1.33
CA ALA A 86 -0.62 18.15 -0.30
C ALA A 86 0.57 17.22 -0.09
N ILE A 87 1.19 16.69 -1.16
CA ILE A 87 2.40 15.85 -1.06
C ILE A 87 3.54 16.62 -0.40
N LYS A 88 3.80 17.89 -0.76
CA LYS A 88 4.85 18.70 -0.12
C LYS A 88 4.59 18.91 1.37
N PHE A 89 3.33 19.17 1.74
CA PHE A 89 2.96 19.31 3.14
C PHE A 89 3.14 18.00 3.92
N ALA A 90 2.79 16.87 3.31
CA ALA A 90 3.05 15.55 3.87
C ALA A 90 4.57 15.29 4.07
N CYS A 91 5.42 15.69 3.12
CA CYS A 91 6.87 15.58 3.27
C CYS A 91 7.39 16.39 4.47
N LEU A 92 6.88 17.62 4.68
CA LEU A 92 7.27 18.42 5.84
C LEU A 92 6.85 17.79 7.16
N LEU A 93 5.64 17.22 7.22
CA LEU A 93 5.18 16.49 8.42
C LEU A 93 5.99 15.20 8.65
N SER A 94 6.38 14.48 7.60
CA SER A 94 7.25 13.30 7.72
C SER A 94 8.62 13.68 8.27
N ILE A 95 9.25 14.71 7.71
CA ILE A 95 10.54 15.23 8.23
C ILE A 95 10.45 15.61 9.69
N LEU A 96 9.38 16.30 10.11
CA LEU A 96 9.14 16.65 11.50
C LEU A 96 9.01 15.41 12.38
N SER A 97 8.23 14.42 11.92
CA SER A 97 8.08 13.14 12.60
C SER A 97 9.41 12.43 12.79
N ASP A 98 10.19 12.29 11.71
CA ASP A 98 11.48 11.58 11.75
C ASP A 98 12.47 12.28 12.67
N PHE A 99 12.48 13.60 12.67
CA PHE A 99 13.29 14.39 13.58
C PHE A 99 12.90 14.13 15.05
N ILE A 100 11.60 14.10 15.36
CA ILE A 100 11.11 13.79 16.71
C ILE A 100 11.49 12.34 17.08
N LEU A 101 11.27 11.37 16.19
CA LEU A 101 11.57 9.96 16.45
C LEU A 101 13.08 9.68 16.59
N PHE A 102 13.91 10.39 15.84
CA PHE A 102 15.36 10.27 15.92
C PHE A 102 15.89 10.66 17.32
N TYR A 103 15.36 11.76 17.89
CA TYR A 103 15.74 12.25 19.24
C TYR A 103 14.87 11.67 20.35
N SER A 104 13.87 10.85 20.03
CA SER A 104 12.94 10.31 21.02
C SER A 104 13.65 9.41 22.04
N GLN A 105 13.43 9.72 23.31
CA GLN A 105 13.86 8.95 24.48
C GLN A 105 12.71 8.73 25.46
N THR A 106 11.61 9.47 25.34
CA THR A 106 10.44 9.39 26.22
C THR A 106 9.24 8.86 25.46
N TYR A 107 8.32 8.22 26.20
CA TYR A 107 7.08 7.71 25.61
C TYR A 107 6.25 8.80 24.91
N LEU A 108 6.16 9.99 25.49
CA LEU A 108 5.41 11.12 24.93
C LEU A 108 6.03 11.61 23.60
N SER A 109 7.37 11.70 23.53
CA SER A 109 8.05 12.07 22.27
C SER A 109 7.87 11.01 21.20
N TYR A 110 7.85 9.73 21.57
CA TYR A 110 7.54 8.63 20.66
C TYR A 110 6.10 8.74 20.12
N LEU A 111 5.10 8.93 20.99
CA LEU A 111 3.71 9.11 20.57
C LEU A 111 3.53 10.31 19.63
N SER A 112 4.15 11.45 19.94
CA SER A 112 4.06 12.64 19.09
C SER A 112 4.71 12.40 17.71
N GLY A 113 5.86 11.75 17.65
CA GLY A 113 6.49 11.35 16.40
C GLY A 113 5.57 10.43 15.58
N GLN A 114 5.01 9.40 16.19
CA GLN A 114 4.07 8.49 15.54
C GLN A 114 2.79 9.18 15.04
N PHE A 115 2.27 10.17 15.80
CA PHE A 115 1.14 10.99 15.38
C PHE A 115 1.45 11.75 14.07
N PHE A 116 2.59 12.44 14.00
CA PHE A 116 2.99 13.18 12.79
C PHE A 116 3.28 12.23 11.61
N LEU A 117 3.87 11.07 11.86
CA LEU A 117 4.10 10.05 10.84
C LEU A 117 2.77 9.58 10.22
N GLY A 118 1.81 9.26 11.06
CA GLY A 118 0.48 8.86 10.63
C GLY A 118 -0.24 9.97 9.87
N ALA A 119 -0.18 11.20 10.36
CA ALA A 119 -0.76 12.36 9.70
C ALA A 119 -0.13 12.60 8.32
N ALA A 120 1.19 12.51 8.21
CA ALA A 120 1.91 12.61 6.94
C ALA A 120 1.46 11.54 5.95
N ALA A 121 1.40 10.29 6.36
CA ALA A 121 0.94 9.18 5.55
C ALA A 121 -0.53 9.36 5.09
N GLY A 122 -1.39 9.87 5.99
CA GLY A 122 -2.79 10.15 5.69
C GLY A 122 -2.99 11.24 4.64
N ILE A 123 -2.09 12.19 4.53
CA ILE A 123 -2.12 13.24 3.50
C ILE A 123 -1.45 12.75 2.22
N TYR A 124 -0.34 12.05 2.34
CA TYR A 124 0.47 11.60 1.21
C TYR A 124 -0.28 10.62 0.31
N TRP A 125 -0.78 9.50 0.88
CA TRP A 125 -1.31 8.40 0.08
C TRP A 125 -2.49 8.78 -0.80
N PRO A 126 -3.56 9.44 -0.34
CA PRO A 126 -4.65 9.86 -1.22
C PRO A 126 -4.18 10.81 -2.31
N SER A 127 -3.26 11.73 -1.97
CA SER A 127 -2.72 12.70 -2.92
C SER A 127 -1.86 12.05 -4.01
N ALA A 128 -1.00 11.10 -3.64
CA ALA A 128 -0.15 10.36 -4.56
C ALA A 128 -0.96 9.37 -5.44
N GLU A 129 -2.03 8.78 -4.90
CA GLU A 129 -2.95 7.93 -5.67
C GLU A 129 -3.71 8.74 -6.72
N LEU A 130 -4.29 9.87 -6.33
CA LEU A 130 -5.01 10.75 -7.24
C LEU A 130 -4.08 11.36 -8.32
N ALA A 131 -2.82 11.59 -7.99
CA ALA A 131 -1.84 12.14 -8.93
C ALA A 131 -1.58 11.21 -10.12
N VAL A 132 -1.73 9.88 -9.97
CA VAL A 132 -1.45 8.93 -11.06
C VAL A 132 -2.38 9.14 -12.26
N PRO A 133 -3.71 9.00 -12.15
CA PRO A 133 -4.62 9.15 -13.28
C PRO A 133 -4.60 10.57 -13.86
N LEU A 134 -4.40 11.59 -13.03
CA LEU A 134 -4.33 12.99 -13.47
C LEU A 134 -3.08 13.31 -14.31
N ASN A 135 -2.06 12.46 -14.27
CA ASN A 135 -0.83 12.61 -15.05
C ASN A 135 -0.69 11.55 -16.16
N CYS A 136 -1.68 10.69 -16.37
CA CYS A 136 -1.80 9.85 -17.55
C CYS A 136 -2.33 10.69 -18.74
N ASN A 137 -1.96 10.29 -19.95
CA ASN A 137 -2.47 10.89 -21.20
C ASN A 137 -3.43 9.92 -21.91
N SER A 138 -3.93 10.30 -23.08
CA SER A 138 -4.85 9.46 -23.88
C SER A 138 -4.25 8.14 -24.36
N THR A 139 -2.91 8.04 -24.42
CA THR A 139 -2.19 6.85 -24.90
C THR A 139 -1.86 5.85 -23.77
N ILE A 140 -1.96 6.29 -22.50
CA ILE A 140 -1.61 5.48 -21.33
C ILE A 140 -2.82 5.35 -20.43
N GLU A 141 -3.29 4.13 -20.28
CA GLU A 141 -4.38 3.86 -19.36
C GLU A 141 -3.96 4.09 -17.89
N PRO A 142 -4.85 4.63 -17.05
CA PRO A 142 -4.59 4.76 -15.61
C PRO A 142 -4.19 3.45 -14.92
N SER A 143 -4.68 2.29 -15.40
CA SER A 143 -4.29 0.98 -14.90
C SER A 143 -2.79 0.69 -15.08
N GLU A 144 -2.21 1.11 -16.20
CA GLU A 144 -0.77 0.98 -16.48
C GLU A 144 0.04 1.94 -15.60
N GLY A 145 -0.43 3.18 -15.44
CA GLY A 145 0.16 4.16 -14.51
C GLY A 145 0.17 3.66 -13.06
N TYR A 146 -0.93 3.07 -12.59
CA TYR A 146 -0.99 2.46 -11.26
C TYR A 146 -0.08 1.25 -11.11
N SER A 147 0.05 0.40 -12.13
CA SER A 147 0.98 -0.74 -12.08
C SER A 147 2.43 -0.27 -11.91
N LEU A 148 2.81 0.76 -12.65
CA LEU A 148 4.14 1.36 -12.53
C LEU A 148 4.36 2.02 -11.16
N ALA A 149 3.34 2.73 -10.63
CA ALA A 149 3.39 3.33 -9.31
C ALA A 149 3.59 2.29 -8.21
N ARG A 150 2.85 1.19 -8.26
CA ARG A 150 2.98 0.09 -7.29
C ARG A 150 4.31 -0.66 -7.41
N SER A 151 4.86 -0.76 -8.62
CA SER A 151 6.22 -1.31 -8.79
C SER A 151 7.27 -0.43 -8.11
N ALA A 152 7.14 0.89 -8.24
CA ALA A 152 8.01 1.83 -7.55
C ALA A 152 7.88 1.72 -6.02
N ASP A 153 6.64 1.60 -5.50
CA ASP A 153 6.40 1.39 -4.07
C ASP A 153 7.06 0.09 -3.57
N ALA A 154 6.84 -1.03 -4.27
CA ALA A 154 7.37 -2.33 -3.87
C ALA A 154 8.91 -2.36 -3.89
N LEU A 155 9.52 -1.83 -4.94
CA LEU A 155 10.97 -1.69 -5.04
C LEU A 155 11.51 -0.76 -3.94
N GLY A 156 10.86 0.39 -3.73
CA GLY A 156 11.28 1.35 -2.72
C GLY A 156 11.26 0.75 -1.32
N VAL A 157 10.16 0.11 -0.91
CA VAL A 157 10.07 -0.57 0.41
C VAL A 157 11.16 -1.62 0.56
N THR A 158 11.40 -2.45 -0.47
CA THR A 158 12.44 -3.48 -0.44
C THR A 158 13.82 -2.86 -0.21
N PHE A 159 14.17 -1.79 -0.93
CA PHE A 159 15.43 -1.08 -0.74
C PHE A 159 15.51 -0.41 0.64
N GLY A 160 14.43 0.23 1.10
CA GLY A 160 14.38 0.88 2.41
C GLY A 160 14.61 -0.09 3.56
N VAL A 161 13.95 -1.25 3.53
CA VAL A 161 14.15 -2.33 4.51
C VAL A 161 15.58 -2.86 4.43
N PHE A 162 16.12 -3.08 3.23
CA PHE A 162 17.50 -3.55 3.04
C PHE A 162 18.52 -2.59 3.63
N ILE A 163 18.42 -1.29 3.32
CA ILE A 163 19.34 -0.27 3.87
C ILE A 163 19.19 -0.19 5.39
N GLY A 164 17.97 -0.23 5.91
CA GLY A 164 17.73 -0.23 7.35
C GLY A 164 18.29 -1.48 8.04
N THR A 165 18.23 -2.64 7.41
CA THR A 165 18.85 -3.88 7.91
C THR A 165 20.37 -3.74 7.97
N LEU A 166 21.00 -3.15 6.95
CA LEU A 166 22.43 -2.82 7.01
C LEU A 166 22.75 -1.87 8.17
N GLY A 167 21.89 -0.87 8.41
CA GLY A 167 22.03 0.03 9.57
C GLY A 167 21.98 -0.70 10.91
N THR A 168 21.14 -1.74 11.04
CA THR A 168 21.11 -2.57 12.25
C THR A 168 22.38 -3.41 12.41
N TYR A 169 22.92 -3.94 11.32
CA TYR A 169 24.17 -4.69 11.31
C TYR A 169 25.35 -3.84 11.80
N PHE A 170 25.42 -2.58 11.34
CA PHE A 170 26.46 -1.63 11.76
C PHE A 170 26.14 -0.93 13.10
N LYS A 171 25.09 -1.32 13.82
CA LYS A 171 24.62 -0.72 15.08
C LYS A 171 24.21 0.76 14.99
N ILE A 172 23.94 1.25 13.80
CA ILE A 172 23.46 2.63 13.52
C ILE A 172 21.97 2.56 13.18
N THR A 173 21.17 2.00 14.10
CA THR A 173 19.75 1.69 13.84
C THR A 173 18.90 2.91 13.52
N LYS A 174 19.17 4.07 14.14
CA LYS A 174 18.42 5.33 13.91
C LYS A 174 18.68 5.98 12.54
N ILE A 175 19.62 5.44 11.74
CA ILE A 175 19.91 5.94 10.38
C ILE A 175 18.69 5.93 9.45
N ILE A 176 17.70 5.07 9.72
CA ILE A 176 16.46 4.99 8.93
C ILE A 176 15.70 6.32 8.90
N TYR A 177 15.66 7.06 9.99
CA TYR A 177 15.01 8.38 10.06
C TYR A 177 15.76 9.42 9.23
N LEU A 178 17.09 9.38 9.24
CA LEU A 178 17.91 10.28 8.39
C LEU A 178 17.71 9.97 6.91
N ILE A 179 17.60 8.70 6.55
CA ILE A 179 17.34 8.28 5.17
C ILE A 179 15.96 8.77 4.72
N ASP A 180 14.92 8.62 5.56
CA ASP A 180 13.58 9.11 5.22
C ASP A 180 13.59 10.64 5.07
N ILE A 181 14.23 11.39 5.96
CA ILE A 181 14.39 12.84 5.84
C ILE A 181 15.04 13.21 4.48
N ILE A 182 16.14 12.54 4.10
CA ILE A 182 16.81 12.80 2.81
C ILE A 182 15.85 12.50 1.65
N CYS A 183 15.13 11.39 1.70
CA CYS A 183 14.14 11.04 0.69
C CYS A 183 13.03 12.09 0.58
N MET A 184 12.49 12.56 1.70
CA MET A 184 11.42 13.58 1.74
C MET A 184 11.91 14.94 1.25
N LEU A 185 13.12 15.36 1.60
CA LEU A 185 13.75 16.58 1.09
C LEU A 185 13.94 16.50 -0.44
N TYR A 186 14.39 15.36 -0.96
CA TYR A 186 14.55 15.15 -2.38
C TYR A 186 13.21 15.23 -3.14
N ILE A 187 12.15 14.63 -2.60
CA ILE A 187 10.80 14.73 -3.15
C ILE A 187 10.32 16.18 -3.15
N PHE A 188 10.50 16.87 -2.04
CA PHE A 188 10.13 18.28 -1.92
C PHE A 188 10.84 19.14 -2.98
N TYR A 189 12.13 18.88 -3.21
CA TYR A 189 12.93 19.57 -4.26
C TYR A 189 12.44 19.26 -5.67
N ILE A 190 12.23 17.99 -6.02
CA ILE A 190 11.74 17.59 -7.34
C ILE A 190 10.39 18.25 -7.66
N LEU A 191 9.49 18.23 -6.69
CA LEU A 191 8.14 18.76 -6.85
C LEU A 191 8.08 20.30 -6.83
N ARG A 192 9.14 20.98 -6.37
CA ARG A 192 9.22 22.46 -6.38
C ARG A 192 9.30 23.01 -7.80
N LYS A 193 10.03 22.33 -8.68
CA LYS A 193 10.45 22.89 -9.99
C LYS A 193 9.45 22.69 -11.14
N LYS A 194 8.53 21.70 -11.10
CA LYS A 194 7.80 21.25 -12.31
C LYS A 194 6.27 21.10 -12.19
N ILE A 195 5.67 21.08 -11.00
CA ILE A 195 4.20 20.91 -10.88
C ILE A 195 3.43 22.21 -11.20
N SER A 196 4.09 23.34 -11.22
CA SER A 196 3.47 24.62 -11.60
C SER A 196 2.97 24.66 -13.06
N ILE A 197 3.59 23.88 -13.95
CA ILE A 197 3.30 23.91 -15.40
C ILE A 197 2.25 22.86 -15.81
N GLY A 198 2.19 21.71 -15.13
CA GLY A 198 1.25 20.62 -15.49
C GLY A 198 -0.21 20.88 -15.05
N ASN A 199 -0.44 21.67 -14.01
CA ASN A 199 -1.78 21.90 -13.45
C ASN A 199 -2.68 22.81 -14.29
N ILE A 200 -2.12 23.69 -15.13
CA ILE A 200 -2.93 24.66 -15.88
C ILE A 200 -3.40 24.06 -17.20
N ASN A 201 -2.55 23.37 -17.93
CA ASN A 201 -2.91 22.84 -19.25
C ASN A 201 -3.73 21.54 -19.21
N ASN A 202 -3.46 20.63 -18.25
CA ASN A 202 -4.22 19.38 -18.15
C ASN A 202 -5.60 19.59 -17.49
N GLN A 203 -5.76 20.59 -16.63
CA GLN A 203 -7.08 21.00 -16.14
C GLN A 203 -7.92 21.66 -17.23
N LEU A 204 -7.31 22.38 -18.18
CA LEU A 204 -8.01 22.97 -19.33
C LEU A 204 -8.43 21.90 -20.34
N VAL A 205 -7.58 20.95 -20.69
CA VAL A 205 -7.90 19.86 -21.64
C VAL A 205 -8.95 18.90 -21.05
N MET A 206 -8.88 18.58 -19.75
CA MET A 206 -9.97 17.84 -19.09
C MET A 206 -11.25 18.67 -18.96
N LYS A 207 -11.13 19.99 -18.75
CA LYS A 207 -12.28 20.89 -18.65
C LYS A 207 -13.06 20.95 -19.97
N ASP A 208 -12.39 21.09 -21.10
CA ASP A 208 -13.05 21.20 -22.41
C ASP A 208 -13.70 19.87 -22.83
N THR A 209 -13.09 18.72 -22.56
CA THR A 209 -13.69 17.39 -22.85
C THR A 209 -14.83 17.02 -21.89
N ILE A 210 -14.85 17.60 -20.69
CA ILE A 210 -15.81 17.31 -19.62
C ILE A 210 -16.96 18.31 -19.64
N GLU A 211 -16.74 19.60 -19.94
CA GLU A 211 -17.79 20.61 -20.03
C GLU A 211 -18.79 20.31 -21.17
N ILE A 212 -18.33 19.69 -22.26
CA ILE A 212 -19.21 19.28 -23.37
C ILE A 212 -20.16 18.14 -22.97
N LYS A 213 -19.79 17.30 -22.01
CA LYS A 213 -20.56 16.10 -21.61
C LYS A 213 -21.46 16.29 -20.39
N TYR A 214 -21.31 17.37 -19.62
CA TYR A 214 -21.99 17.54 -18.32
C TYR A 214 -22.59 18.92 -18.05
N LYS A 215 -23.15 19.58 -19.11
CA LYS A 215 -23.81 20.88 -18.96
C LYS A 215 -25.15 20.83 -18.20
N ASN A 216 -25.64 19.64 -17.82
CA ASN A 216 -26.96 19.48 -17.21
C ASN A 216 -27.01 18.46 -16.08
N THR A 217 -26.33 18.70 -14.95
CA THR A 217 -26.80 18.14 -13.66
C THR A 217 -26.31 19.01 -12.53
N GLU A 218 -27.16 19.92 -12.12
CA GLU A 218 -27.01 20.71 -10.91
C GLU A 218 -27.09 19.84 -9.64
N ASN A 219 -26.12 20.06 -8.79
CA ASN A 219 -26.08 19.99 -7.34
C ASN A 219 -27.24 19.32 -6.57
N LYS A 220 -27.01 18.09 -6.13
CA LYS A 220 -27.32 17.67 -4.76
C LYS A 220 -26.17 16.76 -4.35
N PHE A 221 -25.69 16.89 -3.10
CA PHE A 221 -24.70 15.99 -2.50
C PHE A 221 -25.29 14.57 -2.50
N ASN A 222 -25.15 13.90 -3.62
CA ASN A 222 -25.84 12.65 -3.87
C ASN A 222 -24.93 11.50 -3.39
N LEU A 223 -25.07 11.12 -2.13
CA LEU A 223 -24.34 10.01 -1.49
C LEU A 223 -24.61 8.64 -2.18
N LYS A 224 -25.53 8.57 -3.14
CA LYS A 224 -25.87 7.32 -3.86
C LYS A 224 -24.67 6.69 -4.57
N TRP A 225 -23.67 7.48 -5.00
CA TRP A 225 -22.47 6.92 -5.62
C TRP A 225 -21.59 6.17 -4.62
N ILE A 226 -21.56 6.57 -3.34
CA ILE A 226 -20.83 5.87 -2.28
C ILE A 226 -21.43 4.47 -2.06
N ILE A 227 -22.76 4.38 -2.08
CA ILE A 227 -23.45 3.08 -1.97
C ILE A 227 -23.07 2.17 -3.15
N LYS A 228 -22.92 2.72 -4.36
CA LYS A 228 -22.43 1.94 -5.52
C LYS A 228 -20.98 1.49 -5.38
N LEU A 229 -20.15 2.24 -4.65
CA LEU A 229 -18.75 1.85 -4.37
C LEU A 229 -18.64 0.80 -3.24
N PHE A 230 -19.69 0.64 -2.43
CA PHE A 230 -19.63 -0.19 -1.22
C PHE A 230 -19.13 -1.63 -1.49
N PRO A 231 -19.60 -2.36 -2.52
CA PRO A 231 -19.08 -3.70 -2.82
C PRO A 231 -17.58 -3.71 -3.13
N LEU A 232 -17.10 -2.67 -3.85
CA LEU A 232 -15.69 -2.52 -4.18
C LEU A 232 -14.85 -2.18 -2.94
N LEU A 233 -15.38 -1.33 -2.04
CA LEU A 233 -14.74 -1.00 -0.78
C LEU A 233 -14.69 -2.21 0.17
N LEU A 234 -15.70 -3.08 0.18
CA LEU A 234 -15.68 -4.33 0.95
C LEU A 234 -14.58 -5.29 0.47
N ILE A 235 -14.46 -5.49 -0.84
CA ILE A 235 -13.35 -6.30 -1.39
C ILE A 235 -12.01 -5.63 -1.05
N THR A 236 -11.93 -4.32 -1.14
CA THR A 236 -10.72 -3.58 -0.78
C THR A 236 -10.37 -3.79 0.70
N LEU A 237 -11.34 -3.67 1.59
CA LEU A 237 -11.16 -3.90 3.03
C LEU A 237 -10.68 -5.34 3.30
N PHE A 238 -11.28 -6.32 2.63
CA PHE A 238 -10.86 -7.72 2.76
C PHE A 238 -9.42 -7.93 2.29
N VAL A 239 -9.06 -7.50 1.07
CA VAL A 239 -7.71 -7.74 0.52
C VAL A 239 -6.65 -6.93 1.26
N THR A 240 -6.95 -5.71 1.71
CA THR A 240 -6.03 -4.94 2.57
C THR A 240 -5.88 -5.59 3.95
N GLY A 241 -6.96 -6.23 4.46
CA GLY A 241 -6.91 -7.09 5.64
C GLY A 241 -5.97 -8.27 5.47
N VAL A 242 -6.07 -8.96 4.34
CA VAL A 242 -5.13 -10.03 3.96
C VAL A 242 -3.68 -9.51 3.92
N MET A 243 -3.43 -8.32 3.37
CA MET A 243 -2.09 -7.72 3.40
C MET A 243 -1.58 -7.55 4.84
N SER A 244 -2.42 -7.07 5.75
CA SER A 244 -2.07 -6.93 7.16
C SER A 244 -1.81 -8.29 7.84
N LEU A 245 -2.60 -9.32 7.52
CA LEU A 245 -2.34 -10.69 7.99
C LEU A 245 -0.99 -11.22 7.51
N LEU A 246 -0.69 -11.07 6.24
CA LEU A 246 0.57 -11.52 5.66
C LEU A 246 1.79 -10.72 6.16
N GLN A 247 1.58 -9.55 6.71
CA GLN A 247 2.64 -8.70 7.25
C GLN A 247 2.91 -8.97 8.74
N VAL A 248 1.87 -9.18 9.53
CA VAL A 248 1.97 -9.27 11.00
C VAL A 248 1.77 -10.70 11.49
N ILE A 249 0.73 -11.36 11.04
CA ILE A 249 0.30 -12.68 11.57
C ILE A 249 1.09 -13.83 10.94
N LEU A 250 1.38 -13.77 9.66
CA LEU A 250 2.14 -14.84 9.01
C LEU A 250 3.53 -15.06 9.64
N PRO A 251 4.35 -14.05 9.95
CA PRO A 251 5.60 -14.27 10.67
C PRO A 251 5.40 -14.92 12.05
N LEU A 252 4.35 -14.56 12.78
CA LEU A 252 4.01 -15.17 14.08
C LEU A 252 3.61 -16.64 13.92
N ASP A 253 2.75 -16.97 12.96
CA ASP A 253 2.36 -18.34 12.64
C ASP A 253 3.56 -19.22 12.29
N LEU A 254 4.51 -18.68 11.52
CA LEU A 254 5.73 -19.41 11.15
C LEU A 254 6.67 -19.61 12.34
N ALA A 255 6.76 -18.64 13.24
CA ALA A 255 7.59 -18.72 14.44
C ALA A 255 7.00 -19.62 15.52
N ASN A 256 5.67 -19.66 15.66
CA ASN A 256 5.00 -20.49 16.65
C ASN A 256 4.81 -21.95 16.19
N GLY A 257 4.87 -22.20 14.88
CA GLY A 257 4.59 -23.49 14.29
C GLY A 257 3.11 -23.69 13.92
N GLY A 258 2.81 -24.87 13.36
CA GLY A 258 1.44 -25.28 13.00
C GLY A 258 1.00 -26.47 13.83
N ILE A 259 -0.04 -27.19 13.37
CA ILE A 259 -0.57 -28.38 14.06
C ILE A 259 0.48 -29.49 14.14
N ILE A 260 1.16 -29.77 13.02
CA ILE A 260 2.26 -30.75 12.92
C ILE A 260 3.57 -30.05 12.57
N ARG A 261 3.50 -28.94 11.86
CA ARG A 261 4.66 -28.15 11.44
C ARG A 261 5.41 -27.62 12.67
N PRO A 262 6.72 -27.93 12.81
CA PRO A 262 7.52 -27.36 13.89
C PRO A 262 7.71 -25.84 13.72
N PRO A 263 7.99 -25.10 14.81
CA PRO A 263 8.37 -23.70 14.77
C PRO A 263 9.57 -23.47 13.86
N PHE A 264 9.51 -22.44 13.02
CA PHE A 264 10.68 -22.05 12.21
C PHE A 264 11.58 -21.13 13.01
N THR A 265 12.90 -21.27 12.80
CA THR A 265 13.87 -20.36 13.39
C THR A 265 13.67 -18.93 12.87
N GLU A 266 14.02 -17.93 13.67
CA GLU A 266 13.93 -16.51 13.30
C GLU A 266 14.58 -16.22 11.93
N GLN A 267 15.71 -16.86 11.64
CA GLN A 267 16.40 -16.72 10.36
C GLN A 267 15.57 -17.24 9.19
N ARG A 268 14.91 -18.39 9.34
CA ARG A 268 14.01 -18.95 8.30
C ARG A 268 12.80 -18.05 8.08
N VAL A 269 12.19 -17.53 9.15
CA VAL A 269 11.07 -16.59 9.05
C VAL A 269 11.48 -15.31 8.33
N ALA A 270 12.60 -14.71 8.73
CA ALA A 270 13.13 -13.50 8.07
C ALA A 270 13.43 -13.73 6.58
N THR A 271 14.00 -14.88 6.24
CA THR A 271 14.27 -15.27 4.84
C THR A 271 12.97 -15.38 4.04
N LEU A 272 11.94 -16.04 4.58
CA LEU A 272 10.64 -16.19 3.93
C LEU A 272 9.96 -14.83 3.70
N VAL A 273 9.96 -13.94 4.70
CA VAL A 273 9.42 -12.58 4.55
C VAL A 273 10.17 -11.80 3.49
N THR A 274 11.50 -11.92 3.45
CA THR A 274 12.34 -11.25 2.44
C THR A 274 12.02 -11.77 1.04
N ILE A 275 11.93 -13.09 0.86
CA ILE A 275 11.55 -13.70 -0.43
C ILE A 275 10.18 -13.20 -0.89
N LYS A 276 9.19 -13.14 0.00
CA LYS A 276 7.86 -12.60 -0.31
C LYS A 276 7.93 -11.17 -0.84
N LEU A 277 8.74 -10.30 -0.21
CA LEU A 277 8.91 -8.90 -0.66
C LEU A 277 9.62 -8.82 -2.01
N ILE A 278 10.63 -9.64 -2.23
CA ILE A 278 11.33 -9.74 -3.53
C ILE A 278 10.39 -10.21 -4.62
N LEU A 279 9.57 -11.25 -4.38
CA LEU A 279 8.57 -11.71 -5.33
C LEU A 279 7.56 -10.62 -5.66
N LEU A 280 7.09 -9.87 -4.66
CA LEU A 280 6.21 -8.74 -4.87
C LEU A 280 6.84 -7.68 -5.78
N ALA A 281 8.10 -7.31 -5.54
CA ALA A 281 8.82 -6.34 -6.35
C ALA A 281 9.01 -6.81 -7.79
N ILE A 282 9.37 -8.09 -7.99
CA ILE A 282 9.61 -8.68 -9.32
C ILE A 282 8.30 -8.81 -10.10
N PHE A 283 7.21 -9.31 -9.49
CA PHE A 283 5.96 -9.60 -10.18
C PHE A 283 5.06 -8.38 -10.38
N GLN A 284 5.25 -7.31 -9.62
CA GLN A 284 4.34 -6.16 -9.62
C GLN A 284 4.16 -5.56 -11.02
N TRP A 285 5.24 -5.30 -11.72
CA TRP A 285 5.16 -4.71 -13.07
C TRP A 285 4.71 -5.72 -14.14
N PRO A 286 5.28 -6.95 -14.28
CA PRO A 286 4.87 -7.90 -15.30
C PRO A 286 3.39 -8.28 -15.22
N VAL A 287 2.89 -8.56 -14.01
CA VAL A 287 1.48 -8.92 -13.79
C VAL A 287 0.57 -7.74 -14.16
N GLY A 288 0.91 -6.54 -13.72
CA GLY A 288 0.16 -5.33 -14.05
C GLY A 288 0.13 -5.05 -15.55
N TYR A 289 1.25 -5.25 -16.24
CA TYR A 289 1.35 -5.07 -17.68
C TYR A 289 0.53 -6.10 -18.47
N ILE A 290 0.61 -7.39 -18.12
CA ILE A 290 -0.14 -8.46 -18.77
C ILE A 290 -1.65 -8.24 -18.64
N LEU A 291 -2.08 -7.78 -17.46
CA LEU A 291 -3.50 -7.64 -17.16
C LEU A 291 -4.08 -6.25 -17.50
N ARG A 292 -3.28 -5.31 -18.01
CA ARG A 292 -3.72 -3.92 -18.26
C ARG A 292 -5.04 -3.82 -19.03
N ASN A 293 -5.21 -4.62 -20.08
CA ASN A 293 -6.37 -4.57 -20.99
C ASN A 293 -7.56 -5.43 -20.51
N LYS A 294 -7.46 -6.10 -19.36
CA LYS A 294 -8.55 -6.95 -18.84
C LYS A 294 -9.51 -6.12 -17.98
N ASN A 295 -10.79 -6.52 -17.96
CA ASN A 295 -11.85 -5.83 -17.17
C ASN A 295 -11.63 -6.01 -15.67
N SER A 296 -12.10 -5.06 -14.89
CA SER A 296 -12.00 -5.07 -13.42
C SER A 296 -12.60 -6.33 -12.78
N PRO A 297 -13.80 -6.82 -13.15
CA PRO A 297 -14.35 -8.05 -12.57
C PRO A 297 -13.48 -9.29 -12.76
N PHE A 298 -12.87 -9.44 -13.94
CA PHE A 298 -11.93 -10.53 -14.22
C PHE A 298 -10.70 -10.45 -13.31
N LYS A 299 -10.12 -9.24 -13.16
CA LYS A 299 -8.96 -9.02 -12.30
C LYS A 299 -9.26 -9.34 -10.84
N PHE A 300 -10.42 -8.93 -10.31
CA PHE A 300 -10.81 -9.23 -8.93
C PHE A 300 -11.06 -10.72 -8.71
N ARG A 301 -11.69 -11.43 -9.64
CA ARG A 301 -11.85 -12.88 -9.54
C ARG A 301 -10.51 -13.61 -9.57
N LEU A 302 -9.62 -13.21 -10.48
CA LEU A 302 -8.28 -13.82 -10.58
C LEU A 302 -7.48 -13.56 -9.30
N CYS A 303 -7.58 -12.35 -8.72
CA CYS A 303 -6.98 -12.00 -7.44
C CYS A 303 -7.49 -12.92 -6.32
N LEU A 304 -8.81 -13.02 -6.14
CA LEU A 304 -9.42 -13.84 -5.09
C LEU A 304 -9.12 -15.33 -5.27
N PHE A 305 -9.09 -15.82 -6.51
CA PHE A 305 -8.70 -17.19 -6.81
C PHE A 305 -7.22 -17.45 -6.46
N SER A 306 -6.33 -16.52 -6.80
CA SER A 306 -4.92 -16.63 -6.42
C SER A 306 -4.73 -16.57 -4.89
N LEU A 307 -5.49 -15.73 -4.17
CA LEU A 307 -5.50 -15.72 -2.70
C LEU A 307 -5.94 -17.06 -2.14
N LEU A 308 -7.04 -17.62 -2.69
CA LEU A 308 -7.56 -18.92 -2.27
C LEU A 308 -6.52 -20.03 -2.38
N ILE A 309 -5.84 -20.15 -3.53
CA ILE A 309 -4.77 -21.12 -3.74
C ILE A 309 -3.64 -20.91 -2.72
N GLY A 310 -3.21 -19.67 -2.52
CA GLY A 310 -2.14 -19.37 -1.57
C GLY A 310 -2.49 -19.74 -0.13
N PHE A 311 -3.73 -19.47 0.31
CA PHE A 311 -4.18 -19.84 1.65
C PHE A 311 -4.41 -21.33 1.81
N ILE A 312 -4.84 -22.05 0.77
CA ILE A 312 -4.88 -23.53 0.79
C ILE A 312 -3.47 -24.09 1.04
N PHE A 313 -2.45 -23.59 0.34
CA PHE A 313 -1.07 -24.03 0.58
C PHE A 313 -0.59 -23.70 2.00
N LEU A 314 -0.89 -22.51 2.55
CA LEU A 314 -0.60 -22.17 3.94
C LEU A 314 -1.33 -23.09 4.92
N THR A 315 -2.60 -23.38 4.67
CA THR A 315 -3.39 -24.30 5.50
C THR A 315 -2.79 -25.69 5.50
N VAL A 316 -2.46 -26.25 4.32
CA VAL A 316 -1.88 -27.59 4.20
C VAL A 316 -0.48 -27.65 4.82
N SER A 317 0.30 -26.56 4.78
CA SER A 317 1.62 -26.50 5.38
C SER A 317 1.61 -26.78 6.89
N ASN A 318 0.50 -26.53 7.59
CA ASN A 318 0.36 -26.79 9.02
C ASN A 318 0.35 -28.28 9.38
N PHE A 319 0.07 -29.16 8.40
CA PHE A 319 -0.01 -30.62 8.57
C PHE A 319 1.25 -31.37 8.12
N LEU A 320 2.30 -30.67 7.71
CA LEU A 320 3.54 -31.28 7.22
C LEU A 320 4.68 -31.10 8.22
N ASN A 321 5.47 -32.17 8.45
CA ASN A 321 6.66 -32.13 9.29
C ASN A 321 7.72 -31.12 8.76
N ASP A 322 7.80 -30.93 7.44
CA ASP A 322 8.59 -29.86 6.81
C ASP A 322 7.68 -29.04 5.87
N GLY A 323 6.96 -28.11 6.45
CA GLY A 323 6.06 -27.21 5.71
C GLY A 323 6.76 -26.06 4.99
N TYR A 324 8.09 -25.93 5.10
CA TYR A 324 8.85 -24.79 4.56
C TYR A 324 8.64 -24.57 3.07
N LEU A 325 8.78 -25.64 2.28
CA LEU A 325 8.63 -25.59 0.82
C LEU A 325 7.20 -25.16 0.42
N LEU A 326 6.18 -25.65 1.12
CA LEU A 326 4.80 -25.32 0.83
C LEU A 326 4.46 -23.87 1.18
N VAL A 327 5.02 -23.34 2.28
CA VAL A 327 4.95 -21.92 2.60
C VAL A 327 5.62 -21.08 1.52
N LEU A 328 6.80 -21.49 1.03
CA LEU A 328 7.49 -20.79 -0.05
C LEU A 328 6.67 -20.77 -1.35
N ILE A 329 6.08 -21.91 -1.73
CA ILE A 329 5.22 -22.02 -2.91
C ILE A 329 3.97 -21.15 -2.75
N SER A 330 3.39 -21.04 -1.55
CA SER A 330 2.22 -20.22 -1.29
C SER A 330 2.44 -18.73 -1.61
N PHE A 331 3.68 -18.25 -1.48
CA PHE A 331 3.99 -16.85 -1.75
C PHE A 331 3.82 -16.46 -3.21
N ILE A 332 3.94 -17.40 -4.15
CA ILE A 332 3.74 -17.12 -5.58
C ILE A 332 2.31 -16.65 -5.85
N PRO A 333 1.25 -17.45 -5.56
CA PRO A 333 -0.12 -17.02 -5.80
C PRO A 333 -0.53 -15.84 -4.89
N LEU A 334 -0.05 -15.76 -3.64
CA LEU A 334 -0.36 -14.64 -2.75
C LEU A 334 0.22 -13.32 -3.28
N THR A 335 1.46 -13.29 -3.75
CA THR A 335 2.06 -12.08 -4.33
C THR A 335 1.43 -11.71 -5.66
N ILE A 336 1.12 -12.67 -6.52
CA ILE A 336 0.39 -12.43 -7.79
C ILE A 336 -0.96 -11.76 -7.48
N ALA A 337 -1.70 -12.26 -6.48
CA ALA A 337 -2.97 -11.66 -6.07
C ALA A 337 -2.83 -10.19 -5.69
N LEU A 338 -1.83 -9.85 -4.87
CA LEU A 338 -1.57 -8.46 -4.46
C LEU A 338 -1.14 -7.57 -5.64
N CYS A 339 -0.32 -8.11 -6.55
CA CYS A 339 0.08 -7.42 -7.78
C CYS A 339 -1.10 -7.11 -8.70
N ILE A 340 -2.11 -7.97 -8.74
CA ILE A 340 -3.35 -7.75 -9.50
C ILE A 340 -4.23 -6.73 -8.80
N PHE A 341 -4.41 -6.89 -7.49
CA PHE A 341 -5.39 -6.12 -6.73
C PHE A 341 -5.06 -4.63 -6.67
N LEU A 342 -3.85 -4.28 -6.23
CA LEU A 342 -3.49 -2.91 -5.91
C LEU A 342 -3.75 -1.91 -7.07
N PRO A 343 -3.26 -2.14 -8.30
CA PRO A 343 -3.52 -1.24 -9.41
C PRO A 343 -4.97 -1.31 -9.90
N SER A 344 -5.60 -2.48 -9.78
CA SER A 344 -6.97 -2.68 -10.26
C SER A 344 -7.99 -1.99 -9.38
N ALA A 345 -7.83 -2.04 -8.05
CA ALA A 345 -8.72 -1.41 -7.09
C ALA A 345 -8.66 0.12 -7.20
N SER A 346 -7.46 0.71 -7.21
CA SER A 346 -7.30 2.17 -7.38
C SER A 346 -7.96 2.66 -8.67
N ASN A 347 -7.74 1.95 -9.79
CA ASN A 347 -8.34 2.30 -11.08
C ASN A 347 -9.87 2.13 -11.09
N ALA A 348 -10.39 1.04 -10.51
CA ALA A 348 -11.83 0.79 -10.46
C ALA A 348 -12.57 1.86 -9.62
N ILE A 349 -11.99 2.28 -8.50
CA ILE A 349 -12.55 3.32 -7.63
C ILE A 349 -12.62 4.66 -8.36
N ILE A 350 -11.55 5.06 -9.04
CA ILE A 350 -11.54 6.29 -9.83
C ILE A 350 -12.58 6.24 -10.96
N LYS A 351 -12.66 5.14 -11.70
CA LYS A 351 -13.63 4.97 -12.80
C LYS A 351 -15.10 4.96 -12.33
N SER A 352 -15.35 4.47 -11.11
CA SER A 352 -16.70 4.36 -10.54
C SER A 352 -17.15 5.58 -9.76
N SER A 353 -16.27 6.57 -9.55
CA SER A 353 -16.56 7.78 -8.79
C SER A 353 -16.84 8.97 -9.70
N PRO A 354 -17.70 9.93 -9.27
CA PRO A 354 -17.87 11.18 -9.98
C PRO A 354 -16.57 11.98 -10.03
N ILE A 355 -16.30 12.68 -11.13
CA ILE A 355 -15.06 13.44 -11.32
C ILE A 355 -14.85 14.47 -10.20
N LYS A 356 -15.94 15.11 -9.73
CA LYS A 356 -15.89 16.10 -8.64
C LYS A 356 -15.60 15.48 -7.25
N SER A 357 -15.69 14.17 -7.11
CA SER A 357 -15.54 13.43 -5.83
C SER A 357 -14.44 12.37 -5.87
N GLN A 358 -13.52 12.45 -6.81
CA GLN A 358 -12.43 11.49 -6.95
C GLN A 358 -11.45 11.53 -5.76
N GLY A 359 -11.24 12.72 -5.17
CA GLY A 359 -10.45 12.88 -3.96
C GLY A 359 -11.06 12.13 -2.77
N THR A 360 -12.37 12.31 -2.54
CA THR A 360 -13.12 11.56 -1.50
C THR A 360 -13.09 10.05 -1.78
N ALA A 361 -13.28 9.62 -3.03
CA ALA A 361 -13.29 8.20 -3.39
C ALA A 361 -11.92 7.53 -3.10
N ILE A 362 -10.82 8.18 -3.47
CA ILE A 362 -9.47 7.69 -3.16
C ILE A 362 -9.17 7.75 -1.65
N ALA A 363 -9.69 8.74 -0.93
CA ALA A 363 -9.57 8.77 0.51
C ALA A 363 -10.29 7.59 1.17
N LEU A 364 -11.51 7.25 0.73
CA LEU A 364 -12.25 6.07 1.19
C LEU A 364 -11.49 4.76 0.89
N TYR A 365 -10.93 4.64 -0.32
CA TYR A 365 -10.04 3.53 -0.67
C TYR A 365 -8.83 3.44 0.28
N SER A 366 -8.18 4.56 0.51
CA SER A 366 -7.03 4.62 1.42
C SER A 366 -7.40 4.32 2.88
N GLN A 367 -8.65 4.62 3.30
CA GLN A 367 -9.16 4.25 4.63
C GLN A 367 -9.21 2.75 4.84
N CYS A 368 -9.50 1.95 3.81
CA CYS A 368 -9.52 0.51 3.94
C CYS A 368 -8.18 -0.04 4.47
N PHE A 369 -7.05 0.54 4.05
CA PHE A 369 -5.73 0.18 4.58
C PHE A 369 -5.59 0.55 6.07
N GLY A 370 -6.03 1.75 6.47
CA GLY A 370 -5.96 2.20 7.86
C GLY A 370 -6.83 1.33 8.78
N ILE A 371 -8.07 1.07 8.39
CA ILE A 371 -9.00 0.24 9.15
C ILE A 371 -8.47 -1.19 9.25
N SER A 372 -8.03 -1.77 8.13
CA SER A 372 -7.50 -3.13 8.11
C SER A 372 -6.25 -3.29 8.97
N SER A 373 -5.31 -2.36 8.90
CA SER A 373 -4.08 -2.44 9.70
C SER A 373 -4.32 -2.30 11.20
N LEU A 374 -5.42 -1.63 11.59
CA LEU A 374 -5.80 -1.48 12.98
C LEU A 374 -6.59 -2.70 13.51
N THR A 375 -7.55 -3.21 12.74
CA THR A 375 -8.53 -4.19 13.23
C THR A 375 -8.13 -5.63 12.99
N VAL A 376 -7.56 -5.93 11.82
CA VAL A 376 -7.34 -7.32 11.39
C VAL A 376 -6.26 -8.05 12.20
N PRO A 377 -5.08 -7.47 12.51
CA PRO A 377 -4.10 -8.13 13.37
C PRO A 377 -4.63 -8.40 14.78
N TRP A 378 -5.43 -7.49 15.34
CA TRP A 378 -6.03 -7.66 16.65
C TRP A 378 -7.04 -8.82 16.68
N LEU A 379 -7.95 -8.89 15.69
CA LEU A 379 -8.89 -9.99 15.56
C LEU A 379 -8.19 -11.34 15.35
N ALA A 380 -7.17 -11.34 14.50
CA ALA A 380 -6.39 -12.54 14.21
C ALA A 380 -5.55 -13.00 15.42
N GLY A 381 -4.97 -12.07 16.18
CA GLY A 381 -4.27 -12.38 17.42
C GLY A 381 -5.19 -13.08 18.42
N LYS A 382 -6.39 -12.55 18.65
CA LYS A 382 -7.38 -13.20 19.52
C LYS A 382 -7.77 -14.61 19.07
N LEU A 383 -7.86 -14.85 17.75
CA LEU A 383 -8.14 -16.18 17.23
C LEU A 383 -6.97 -17.14 17.52
N ILE A 384 -5.74 -16.70 17.34
CA ILE A 384 -4.56 -17.52 17.62
C ILE A 384 -4.45 -17.82 19.12
N ASP A 385 -4.69 -16.84 20.00
CA ASP A 385 -4.66 -17.04 21.45
C ASP A 385 -5.73 -18.07 21.92
N ASN A 386 -6.87 -18.15 21.23
CA ASN A 386 -7.93 -19.11 21.56
C ASN A 386 -7.70 -20.52 21.02
N PHE A 387 -6.92 -20.67 19.95
CA PHE A 387 -6.75 -21.94 19.23
C PHE A 387 -5.30 -22.42 19.16
N ASP A 388 -4.36 -21.70 19.77
CA ASP A 388 -2.91 -21.96 19.78
C ASP A 388 -2.23 -22.02 18.40
N THR A 389 -2.99 -21.94 17.31
CA THR A 389 -2.48 -21.98 15.93
C THR A 389 -3.23 -21.03 14.99
N ALA A 390 -2.59 -20.58 13.93
CA ALA A 390 -3.21 -19.75 12.90
C ALA A 390 -3.97 -20.56 11.82
N PHE A 391 -4.03 -21.88 11.94
CA PHE A 391 -4.68 -22.77 10.99
C PHE A 391 -6.13 -22.37 10.70
N GLN A 392 -6.93 -22.14 11.76
CA GLN A 392 -8.33 -21.74 11.66
C GLN A 392 -8.50 -20.42 10.91
N LEU A 393 -7.58 -19.49 11.12
CA LEU A 393 -7.56 -18.20 10.43
C LEU A 393 -7.39 -18.39 8.90
N TRP A 394 -6.46 -19.25 8.50
CA TRP A 394 -6.23 -19.49 7.06
C TRP A 394 -7.42 -20.18 6.39
N ILE A 395 -8.15 -21.06 7.10
CA ILE A 395 -9.41 -21.64 6.62
C ILE A 395 -10.49 -20.55 6.48
N ILE A 396 -10.70 -19.72 7.50
CA ILE A 396 -11.70 -18.66 7.47
C ILE A 396 -11.46 -17.72 6.28
N VAL A 397 -10.22 -17.29 6.07
CA VAL A 397 -9.86 -16.42 4.94
C VAL A 397 -10.09 -17.13 3.60
N SER A 398 -9.79 -18.43 3.50
CA SER A 398 -10.07 -19.23 2.31
C SER A 398 -11.56 -19.30 2.00
N LEU A 399 -12.40 -19.52 3.01
CA LEU A 399 -13.87 -19.56 2.87
C LEU A 399 -14.43 -18.20 2.43
N ILE A 400 -13.92 -17.10 2.99
CA ILE A 400 -14.31 -15.75 2.58
C ILE A 400 -13.91 -15.51 1.10
N CYS A 401 -12.73 -15.96 0.66
CA CYS A 401 -12.35 -15.89 -0.75
C CYS A 401 -13.34 -16.62 -1.66
N MET A 402 -13.78 -17.83 -1.29
CA MET A 402 -14.77 -18.59 -2.06
C MET A 402 -16.10 -17.83 -2.19
N VAL A 403 -16.61 -17.30 -1.09
CA VAL A 403 -17.86 -16.52 -1.07
C VAL A 403 -17.73 -15.24 -1.91
N LEU A 404 -16.60 -14.55 -1.83
CA LEU A 404 -16.38 -13.33 -2.62
C LEU A 404 -16.23 -13.62 -4.11
N ILE A 405 -15.62 -14.74 -4.51
CA ILE A 405 -15.49 -15.15 -5.92
C ILE A 405 -16.87 -15.34 -6.57
N THR A 406 -17.82 -15.99 -5.84
CA THR A 406 -19.18 -16.19 -6.34
C THR A 406 -19.95 -14.89 -6.51
N ASN A 407 -19.74 -13.94 -5.60
CA ASN A 407 -20.41 -12.64 -5.59
C ASN A 407 -19.79 -11.57 -6.51
N CYS A 408 -18.54 -11.77 -6.95
CA CYS A 408 -17.87 -10.84 -7.89
C CYS A 408 -18.55 -10.71 -9.27
N LYS A 409 -19.56 -11.52 -9.59
CA LYS A 409 -20.37 -11.38 -10.82
C LYS A 409 -21.15 -10.06 -10.86
N ASN A 410 -21.47 -9.50 -9.70
CA ASN A 410 -22.32 -8.32 -9.54
C ASN A 410 -21.55 -6.99 -9.52
N ILE A 411 -20.22 -7.03 -9.62
CA ILE A 411 -19.39 -5.82 -9.68
C ILE A 411 -19.25 -5.43 -11.15
N LYS A 412 -20.03 -4.44 -11.56
CA LYS A 412 -19.96 -3.83 -12.90
C LYS A 412 -18.92 -2.71 -12.92
#